data_683c34112e3ce8728bea8e1d8ad1462d
#
_entry.id   683c34112e3ce8728bea8e1d8ad1462d
#
_cell.length_a   1.000
_cell.length_b   1.000
_cell.length_c   1.000
_cell.angle_alpha   90.00
_cell.angle_beta   90.00
_cell.angle_gamma   90.00
#
_symmetry.space_group_name_H-M   'P 1'
#
loop_
_entity.id
_entity.type
_entity.pdbx_description
1 polymer ?
#
loop_
_entity_poly.entity_id
_entity_poly.type
_entity_poly.pdbx_seq_one_letter_code
_entity_poly.pdbx_strand_id
1 'polypeptide(L)'
;MKKICLLIVLTHLAFPAFENAFKFQYLGSNLPNLQNSVQIFQNKKSVSLILPFGQPYLKLASLNYSHPFSYGTYEIYMVTTGDKLYQEIMLENKFEFPLHPHYKLAGLLNTYLISIENYSSHHSLSAGIRLKYSNSDHLSYFIEYKNGCFLTQSSLSKDIPELIHISVFHGNKRNQFVYSLVKDLLYPLDYQIFWKNTLHPNLAINFCIISSSKELMVGCDFFIGNISPQIFILHHSNLGITYGFKIIF
;
A
#
# COMPACT_ATOMS: atom_id res chain seq x y z
N MET A 1 9.41 4.57 -37.24
CA MET A 1 10.57 4.34 -36.40
C MET A 1 10.41 4.82 -34.94
N LYS A 2 9.89 6.04 -34.64
CA LYS A 2 9.71 6.52 -33.23
C LYS A 2 8.78 5.65 -32.38
N LYS A 3 7.73 5.05 -32.95
CA LYS A 3 6.79 4.16 -32.22
C LYS A 3 7.38 2.80 -31.83
N ILE A 4 8.34 2.29 -32.60
CA ILE A 4 9.02 1.01 -32.33
C ILE A 4 10.03 1.18 -31.19
N CYS A 5 10.75 2.32 -31.14
CA CYS A 5 11.65 2.63 -30.03
C CYS A 5 10.90 2.79 -28.70
N LEU A 6 9.70 3.36 -28.72
CA LEU A 6 8.88 3.50 -27.50
C LEU A 6 8.41 2.12 -27.00
N LEU A 7 8.05 1.21 -27.90
CA LEU A 7 7.64 -0.15 -27.56
C LEU A 7 8.80 -0.96 -26.96
N ILE A 8 10.04 -0.82 -27.49
CA ILE A 8 11.23 -1.47 -26.99
C ILE A 8 11.63 -0.90 -25.60
N VAL A 9 11.49 0.39 -25.39
CA VAL A 9 11.72 1.01 -24.07
C VAL A 9 10.68 0.54 -23.05
N LEU A 10 9.41 0.40 -23.43
CA LEU A 10 8.36 -0.14 -22.57
C LEU A 10 8.55 -1.62 -22.23
N THR A 11 9.11 -2.43 -23.13
CA THR A 11 9.39 -3.85 -22.88
C THR A 11 10.63 -4.08 -22.01
N HIS A 12 11.55 -3.11 -21.92
CA HIS A 12 12.72 -3.17 -21.02
C HIS A 12 12.48 -2.53 -19.65
N LEU A 13 11.41 -1.76 -19.52
CA LEU A 13 10.86 -1.28 -18.24
C LEU A 13 9.68 -2.18 -17.82
N ALA A 14 9.78 -3.48 -18.03
CA ALA A 14 8.80 -4.44 -17.53
C ALA A 14 8.85 -4.49 -15.99
N PHE A 15 8.42 -3.41 -15.35
CA PHE A 15 7.91 -3.49 -13.99
C PHE A 15 6.64 -4.35 -14.08
N PRO A 16 6.48 -5.35 -13.21
CA PRO A 16 5.23 -6.07 -13.14
C PRO A 16 4.10 -5.06 -12.95
N ALA A 17 2.99 -5.30 -13.65
CA ALA A 17 1.81 -4.47 -13.52
C ALA A 17 1.46 -4.28 -12.04
N PHE A 18 1.10 -3.07 -11.67
CA PHE A 18 0.74 -2.71 -10.29
C PHE A 18 1.89 -2.74 -9.25
N GLU A 19 3.15 -2.94 -9.62
CA GLU A 19 4.26 -2.96 -8.65
C GLU A 19 4.29 -1.68 -7.79
N ASN A 20 4.18 -0.52 -8.41
CA ASN A 20 4.11 0.75 -7.69
C ASN A 20 2.86 0.83 -6.80
N ALA A 21 1.71 0.34 -7.27
CA ALA A 21 0.49 0.31 -6.49
C ALA A 21 0.64 -0.53 -5.22
N PHE A 22 1.21 -1.74 -5.33
CA PHE A 22 1.47 -2.60 -4.17
C PHE A 22 2.50 -1.98 -3.23
N LYS A 23 3.60 -1.48 -3.75
CA LYS A 23 4.65 -0.84 -2.97
C LYS A 23 4.09 0.31 -2.14
N PHE A 24 3.36 1.22 -2.75
CA PHE A 24 2.78 2.36 -2.05
C PHE A 24 1.57 1.99 -1.20
N GLN A 25 0.86 0.91 -1.49
CA GLN A 25 -0.12 0.35 -0.59
C GLN A 25 0.53 -0.07 0.73
N TYR A 26 1.63 -0.80 0.68
CA TYR A 26 2.34 -1.23 1.89
C TYR A 26 2.97 -0.06 2.63
N LEU A 27 3.55 0.91 1.95
CA LEU A 27 4.04 2.15 2.56
C LEU A 27 2.89 2.99 3.13
N GLY A 28 1.79 3.11 2.40
CA GLY A 28 0.64 3.91 2.80
C GLY A 28 -0.23 3.28 3.89
N SER A 29 -0.38 1.95 3.89
CA SER A 29 -1.15 1.21 4.89
C SER A 29 -0.36 0.90 6.14
N ASN A 30 0.95 0.75 6.01
CA ASN A 30 1.88 0.48 7.12
C ASN A 30 2.41 1.75 7.77
N LEU A 31 2.13 2.94 7.18
CA LEU A 31 2.16 4.18 7.96
C LEU A 31 1.04 4.04 9.00
N PRO A 32 1.33 3.48 10.18
CA PRO A 32 0.26 3.13 11.08
C PRO A 32 -0.43 4.41 11.50
N ASN A 33 -1.73 4.46 11.25
CA ASN A 33 -2.61 5.38 11.97
C ASN A 33 -2.68 4.95 13.43
N LEU A 34 -1.52 4.94 14.09
CA LEU A 34 -1.28 4.38 15.41
C LEU A 34 -1.70 5.32 16.54
N GLN A 35 -2.33 6.43 16.21
CA GLN A 35 -2.99 7.19 17.28
C GLN A 35 -4.14 6.44 17.93
N ASN A 36 -4.59 5.31 17.35
CA ASN A 36 -5.81 4.65 17.77
C ASN A 36 -5.73 3.12 17.82
N SER A 37 -4.72 2.56 18.47
CA SER A 37 -4.85 1.19 18.98
C SER A 37 -5.99 1.05 20.00
N VAL A 38 -6.47 2.18 20.58
CA VAL A 38 -7.53 2.23 21.59
C VAL A 38 -8.88 2.71 21.02
N GLN A 39 -8.93 3.39 19.86
CA GLN A 39 -10.19 3.83 19.26
C GLN A 39 -10.60 2.93 18.08
N ILE A 40 -11.18 1.81 18.43
CA ILE A 40 -11.53 0.68 17.55
C ILE A 40 -12.65 1.02 16.55
N PHE A 41 -13.32 2.18 16.60
CA PHE A 41 -14.57 2.44 15.90
C PHE A 41 -14.65 3.79 15.16
N GLN A 42 -13.55 4.36 14.70
CA GLN A 42 -13.64 5.58 13.91
C GLN A 42 -13.51 5.30 12.41
N ASN A 43 -14.44 5.86 11.62
CA ASN A 43 -14.35 5.92 10.18
C ASN A 43 -13.03 6.61 9.79
N LYS A 44 -12.14 5.88 9.14
CA LYS A 44 -10.86 6.43 8.68
C LYS A 44 -10.94 6.65 7.19
N LYS A 45 -10.60 7.86 6.78
CA LYS A 45 -10.52 8.25 5.37
C LYS A 45 -9.15 8.83 5.12
N SER A 46 -8.53 8.46 4.02
CA SER A 46 -7.31 9.12 3.59
C SER A 46 -7.24 9.23 2.08
N VAL A 47 -6.63 10.32 1.62
CA VAL A 47 -6.31 10.54 0.21
C VAL A 47 -4.82 10.81 0.13
N SER A 48 -4.15 10.22 -0.87
CA SER A 48 -2.75 10.51 -1.13
C SER A 48 -2.48 10.82 -2.59
N LEU A 49 -1.46 11.62 -2.82
CA LEU A 49 -0.88 11.89 -4.11
C LEU A 49 0.62 11.66 -4.02
N ILE A 50 1.15 10.87 -4.95
CA ILE A 50 2.56 10.53 -5.01
C ILE A 50 3.04 10.82 -6.44
N LEU A 51 4.21 11.43 -6.53
CA LEU A 51 4.89 11.72 -7.80
C LEU A 51 6.17 10.88 -7.88
N PRO A 52 6.10 9.65 -8.40
CA PRO A 52 7.24 8.78 -8.53
C PRO A 52 8.32 9.45 -9.37
N PHE A 53 9.55 9.49 -8.83
CA PHE A 53 10.74 10.04 -9.50
C PHE A 53 10.57 11.47 -10.03
N GLY A 54 9.66 12.26 -9.44
CA GLY A 54 9.32 13.59 -9.92
C GLY A 54 8.62 13.63 -11.29
N GLN A 55 8.14 12.49 -11.79
CA GLN A 55 7.54 12.38 -13.13
C GLN A 55 6.02 12.55 -13.06
N PRO A 56 5.45 13.64 -13.60
CA PRO A 56 4.01 13.92 -13.47
C PRO A 56 3.11 12.93 -14.25
N TYR A 57 3.65 12.23 -15.24
CA TYR A 57 2.92 11.20 -15.99
C TYR A 57 2.85 9.84 -15.25
N LEU A 58 3.71 9.62 -14.24
CA LEU A 58 3.67 8.44 -13.38
C LEU A 58 2.90 8.69 -12.07
N LYS A 59 2.18 9.82 -11.98
CA LYS A 59 1.44 10.17 -10.77
C LYS A 59 0.61 9.01 -10.26
N LEU A 60 0.63 8.83 -8.95
CA LEU A 60 -0.18 7.86 -8.25
C LEU A 60 -1.10 8.60 -7.29
N ALA A 61 -2.39 8.32 -7.38
CA ALA A 61 -3.38 8.79 -6.41
C ALA A 61 -4.01 7.61 -5.70
N SER A 62 -4.23 7.72 -4.40
CA SER A 62 -4.93 6.68 -3.66
C SER A 62 -6.00 7.24 -2.73
N LEU A 63 -7.02 6.41 -2.51
CA LEU A 63 -8.09 6.63 -1.56
C LEU A 63 -8.16 5.42 -0.65
N ASN A 64 -8.25 5.66 0.65
CA ASN A 64 -8.54 4.62 1.64
C ASN A 64 -9.77 5.04 2.45
N TYR A 65 -10.68 4.11 2.67
CA TYR A 65 -11.86 4.27 3.48
C TYR A 65 -12.05 3.04 4.37
N SER A 66 -12.19 3.25 5.67
CA SER A 66 -12.46 2.19 6.63
C SER A 66 -13.73 2.52 7.40
N HIS A 67 -14.63 1.54 7.50
CA HIS A 67 -15.90 1.65 8.19
C HIS A 67 -16.11 0.45 9.11
N PRO A 68 -16.30 0.66 10.43
CA PRO A 68 -16.70 -0.40 11.34
C PRO A 68 -18.16 -0.73 11.15
N PHE A 69 -18.51 -2.02 11.28
CA PHE A 69 -19.88 -2.50 11.35
C PHE A 69 -20.02 -3.48 12.53
N SER A 70 -21.23 -3.94 12.82
CA SER A 70 -21.52 -4.72 14.05
C SER A 70 -20.67 -5.97 14.23
N TYR A 71 -20.21 -6.59 13.14
CA TYR A 71 -19.46 -7.86 13.15
C TYR A 71 -17.99 -7.71 12.72
N GLY A 72 -17.51 -6.49 12.46
CA GLY A 72 -16.13 -6.32 12.00
C GLY A 72 -15.82 -4.96 11.41
N THR A 73 -14.91 -4.93 10.45
CA THR A 73 -14.49 -3.72 9.75
C THR A 73 -14.46 -3.99 8.25
N TYR A 74 -15.03 -3.08 7.48
CA TYR A 74 -14.89 -3.04 6.03
C TYR A 74 -13.91 -1.95 5.63
N GLU A 75 -12.96 -2.27 4.77
CA GLU A 75 -12.00 -1.31 4.22
C GLU A 75 -12.01 -1.38 2.70
N ILE A 76 -11.99 -0.19 2.07
CA ILE A 76 -11.76 -0.03 0.65
C ILE A 76 -10.45 0.70 0.47
N TYR A 77 -9.57 0.16 -0.35
CA TYR A 77 -8.37 0.83 -0.83
C TYR A 77 -8.39 0.87 -2.35
N MET A 78 -8.30 2.08 -2.90
CA MET A 78 -8.23 2.30 -4.34
C MET A 78 -6.94 3.04 -4.65
N VAL A 79 -6.25 2.62 -5.68
CA VAL A 79 -5.10 3.33 -6.22
C VAL A 79 -5.19 3.40 -7.73
N THR A 80 -4.80 4.53 -8.28
CA THR A 80 -4.65 4.74 -9.72
C THR A 80 -3.25 5.25 -10.01
N THR A 81 -2.62 4.72 -11.04
CA THR A 81 -1.28 5.10 -11.50
C THR A 81 -1.31 5.37 -13.00
N GLY A 82 -0.52 6.34 -13.44
CA GLY A 82 -0.36 6.66 -14.86
C GLY A 82 -1.14 7.89 -15.31
N ASP A 83 -1.33 7.99 -16.62
CA ASP A 83 -1.95 9.12 -17.31
C ASP A 83 -3.00 8.68 -18.35
N LYS A 84 -3.27 9.53 -19.34
CA LYS A 84 -4.25 9.24 -20.41
C LYS A 84 -3.82 8.12 -21.34
N LEU A 85 -2.50 7.93 -21.54
CA LEU A 85 -1.96 6.94 -22.47
C LEU A 85 -1.94 5.55 -21.87
N TYR A 86 -1.63 5.48 -20.57
CA TYR A 86 -1.56 4.23 -19.81
C TYR A 86 -2.02 4.48 -18.38
N GLN A 87 -3.01 3.73 -17.94
CA GLN A 87 -3.56 3.82 -16.60
C GLN A 87 -3.75 2.44 -15.97
N GLU A 88 -3.29 2.30 -14.75
CA GLU A 88 -3.59 1.16 -13.87
C GLU A 88 -4.52 1.60 -12.75
N ILE A 89 -5.53 0.78 -12.48
CA ILE A 89 -6.44 0.97 -11.34
C ILE A 89 -6.48 -0.33 -10.54
N MET A 90 -6.20 -0.23 -9.25
CA MET A 90 -6.36 -1.33 -8.30
C MET A 90 -7.40 -0.94 -7.27
N LEU A 91 -8.36 -1.83 -7.02
CA LEU A 91 -9.36 -1.70 -5.97
C LEU A 91 -9.28 -2.94 -5.08
N GLU A 92 -8.99 -2.74 -3.80
CA GLU A 92 -9.03 -3.78 -2.78
C GLU A 92 -10.22 -3.54 -1.85
N ASN A 93 -11.04 -4.56 -1.68
CA ASN A 93 -12.08 -4.63 -0.67
C ASN A 93 -11.62 -5.62 0.39
N LYS A 94 -11.58 -5.20 1.65
CA LYS A 94 -11.18 -6.03 2.78
C LYS A 94 -12.30 -6.09 3.81
N PHE A 95 -12.69 -7.30 4.20
CA PHE A 95 -13.66 -7.58 5.24
C PHE A 95 -12.95 -8.26 6.40
N GLU A 96 -12.77 -7.56 7.52
CA GLU A 96 -12.10 -8.07 8.72
C GLU A 96 -13.11 -8.41 9.81
N PHE A 97 -13.06 -9.64 10.31
CA PHE A 97 -13.94 -10.17 11.36
C PHE A 97 -13.12 -10.60 12.58
N PRO A 98 -13.57 -10.26 13.81
CA PRO A 98 -12.97 -10.80 15.01
C PRO A 98 -13.35 -12.29 15.15
N LEU A 99 -12.35 -13.18 15.22
CA LEU A 99 -12.54 -14.60 15.55
C LEU A 99 -12.42 -14.82 17.06
N HIS A 100 -11.60 -14.03 17.73
CA HIS A 100 -11.28 -14.09 19.16
C HIS A 100 -10.80 -12.70 19.59
N PRO A 101 -10.79 -12.33 20.89
CA PRO A 101 -10.28 -11.04 21.33
C PRO A 101 -8.90 -10.65 20.79
N HIS A 102 -8.04 -11.65 20.53
CA HIS A 102 -6.69 -11.44 19.99
C HIS A 102 -6.55 -11.73 18.51
N TYR A 103 -7.51 -12.41 17.87
CA TYR A 103 -7.39 -12.86 16.48
C TYR A 103 -8.46 -12.24 15.61
N LYS A 104 -8.04 -11.76 14.44
CA LYS A 104 -8.94 -11.28 13.40
C LYS A 104 -8.61 -11.94 12.07
N LEU A 105 -9.63 -12.33 11.34
CA LEU A 105 -9.54 -12.87 9.99
C LEU A 105 -10.08 -11.84 9.01
N ALA A 106 -9.38 -11.65 7.88
CA ALA A 106 -9.92 -10.83 6.81
C ALA A 106 -9.91 -11.58 5.48
N GLY A 107 -11.00 -11.44 4.74
CA GLY A 107 -11.08 -11.76 3.32
C GLY A 107 -10.72 -10.53 2.49
N LEU A 108 -9.99 -10.75 1.41
CA LEU A 108 -9.56 -9.73 0.45
C LEU A 108 -10.18 -10.03 -0.91
N LEU A 109 -10.74 -9.02 -1.55
CA LEU A 109 -11.21 -9.09 -2.94
C LEU A 109 -10.57 -7.94 -3.71
N ASN A 110 -9.73 -8.28 -4.70
CA ASN A 110 -8.95 -7.33 -5.45
C ASN A 110 -9.42 -7.27 -6.90
N THR A 111 -9.64 -6.08 -7.40
CA THR A 111 -9.95 -5.80 -8.81
C THR A 111 -8.81 -5.00 -9.41
N TYR A 112 -8.35 -5.42 -10.57
CA TYR A 112 -7.28 -4.80 -11.34
C TYR A 112 -7.80 -4.42 -12.72
N LEU A 113 -7.49 -3.22 -13.16
CA LEU A 113 -7.82 -2.70 -14.48
C LEU A 113 -6.59 -2.03 -15.07
N ILE A 114 -6.22 -2.42 -16.29
CA ILE A 114 -5.25 -1.70 -17.12
C ILE A 114 -6.00 -1.15 -18.31
N SER A 115 -5.83 0.14 -18.56
CA SER A 115 -6.35 0.83 -19.74
C SER A 115 -5.20 1.46 -20.52
N ILE A 116 -5.14 1.19 -21.82
CA ILE A 116 -4.14 1.74 -22.73
C ILE A 116 -4.89 2.47 -23.84
N GLU A 117 -4.53 3.74 -24.10
CA GLU A 117 -5.19 4.53 -25.13
C GLU A 117 -5.12 3.83 -26.50
N ASN A 118 -6.24 3.77 -27.20
CA ASN A 118 -6.44 3.08 -28.48
C ASN A 118 -6.27 1.54 -28.45
N TYR A 119 -6.22 0.93 -27.27
CA TYR A 119 -6.21 -0.53 -27.07
C TYR A 119 -7.36 -0.94 -26.15
N SER A 120 -7.66 -2.25 -26.14
CA SER A 120 -8.65 -2.80 -25.22
C SER A 120 -8.18 -2.71 -23.76
N SER A 121 -9.08 -2.39 -22.85
CA SER A 121 -8.82 -2.50 -21.43
C SER A 121 -8.80 -3.96 -20.98
N HIS A 122 -7.90 -4.27 -20.05
CA HIS A 122 -7.79 -5.59 -19.43
C HIS A 122 -8.17 -5.50 -17.95
N HIS A 123 -8.90 -6.50 -17.46
CA HIS A 123 -9.31 -6.58 -16.07
C HIS A 123 -9.01 -7.95 -15.48
N SER A 124 -8.80 -7.99 -14.17
CA SER A 124 -8.63 -9.22 -13.42
C SER A 124 -9.27 -9.07 -12.03
N LEU A 125 -9.77 -10.17 -11.50
CA LEU A 125 -10.34 -10.27 -10.17
C LEU A 125 -9.63 -11.39 -9.41
N SER A 126 -9.17 -11.10 -8.19
CA SER A 126 -8.52 -12.09 -7.34
C SER A 126 -9.02 -12.02 -5.91
N ALA A 127 -8.78 -13.09 -5.16
CA ALA A 127 -9.08 -13.19 -3.75
C ALA A 127 -7.81 -13.47 -2.93
N GLY A 128 -7.85 -13.07 -1.66
CA GLY A 128 -6.79 -13.29 -0.70
C GLY A 128 -7.33 -13.42 0.72
N ILE A 129 -6.44 -13.65 1.66
CA ILE A 129 -6.78 -13.84 3.07
C ILE A 129 -5.71 -13.20 3.96
N ARG A 130 -6.12 -12.64 5.10
CA ARG A 130 -5.23 -12.13 6.14
C ARG A 130 -5.64 -12.66 7.50
N LEU A 131 -4.68 -13.13 8.25
CA LEU A 131 -4.82 -13.44 9.67
C LEU A 131 -4.01 -12.43 10.48
N LYS A 132 -4.66 -11.73 11.41
CA LYS A 132 -4.03 -10.77 12.32
C LYS A 132 -4.14 -11.26 13.75
N TYR A 133 -3.06 -11.12 14.49
CA TYR A 133 -3.01 -11.31 15.94
C TYR A 133 -2.60 -10.01 16.62
N SER A 134 -3.24 -9.70 17.76
CA SER A 134 -2.90 -8.54 18.60
C SER A 134 -2.93 -8.98 20.05
N ASN A 135 -1.75 -9.02 20.68
CA ASN A 135 -1.67 -9.42 22.08
C ASN A 135 -1.91 -8.23 23.03
N SER A 136 -1.53 -7.04 22.59
CA SER A 136 -1.66 -5.80 23.33
C SER A 136 -1.67 -4.62 22.37
N ASP A 137 -1.86 -3.41 22.91
CA ASP A 137 -1.72 -2.16 22.14
C ASP A 137 -0.28 -1.92 21.64
N HIS A 138 0.68 -2.70 22.11
CA HIS A 138 2.10 -2.53 21.81
C HIS A 138 2.65 -3.55 20.82
N LEU A 139 1.97 -4.69 20.64
CA LEU A 139 2.43 -5.77 19.75
C LEU A 139 1.29 -6.35 18.95
N SER A 140 1.42 -6.31 17.65
CA SER A 140 0.55 -7.04 16.74
C SER A 140 1.33 -7.56 15.52
N TYR A 141 0.87 -8.65 14.95
CA TYR A 141 1.42 -9.17 13.71
C TYR A 141 0.31 -9.68 12.81
N PHE A 142 0.57 -9.70 11.52
CA PHE A 142 -0.32 -10.33 10.56
C PHE A 142 0.45 -11.11 9.50
N ILE A 143 -0.24 -12.09 8.93
CA ILE A 143 0.17 -12.80 7.73
C ILE A 143 -0.95 -12.61 6.72
N GLU A 144 -0.59 -12.20 5.52
CA GLU A 144 -1.50 -12.00 4.39
C GLU A 144 -1.03 -12.80 3.20
N TYR A 145 -1.94 -13.51 2.57
CA TYR A 145 -1.75 -14.09 1.25
C TYR A 145 -2.68 -13.34 0.29
N LYS A 146 -2.11 -12.53 -0.58
CA LYS A 146 -2.82 -11.69 -1.53
C LYS A 146 -2.74 -12.30 -2.93
N ASN A 147 -3.83 -12.22 -3.67
CA ASN A 147 -3.96 -12.77 -5.02
C ASN A 147 -3.74 -14.30 -5.12
N GLY A 148 -4.02 -15.02 -4.04
CA GLY A 148 -3.84 -16.48 -4.00
C GLY A 148 -4.85 -17.26 -4.85
N CYS A 149 -5.92 -16.62 -5.29
CA CYS A 149 -6.91 -17.22 -6.17
C CYS A 149 -7.41 -16.18 -7.17
N PHE A 150 -7.21 -16.41 -8.47
CA PHE A 150 -7.79 -15.59 -9.53
C PHE A 150 -9.18 -16.10 -9.89
N LEU A 151 -10.18 -15.22 -9.77
CA LEU A 151 -11.58 -15.50 -10.06
C LEU A 151 -11.92 -15.28 -11.54
N THR A 152 -11.06 -14.54 -12.26
CA THR A 152 -11.14 -14.32 -13.70
C THR A 152 -9.87 -14.83 -14.37
N GLN A 153 -10.03 -15.58 -15.46
CA GLN A 153 -8.92 -16.00 -16.30
C GLN A 153 -8.71 -14.96 -17.41
N SER A 154 -7.83 -14.00 -17.18
CA SER A 154 -7.43 -13.01 -18.18
C SER A 154 -5.92 -13.07 -18.41
N SER A 155 -5.45 -12.50 -19.53
CA SER A 155 -4.01 -12.37 -19.75
C SER A 155 -3.33 -11.58 -18.63
N LEU A 156 -4.02 -10.59 -18.08
CA LEU A 156 -3.56 -9.77 -16.97
C LEU A 156 -3.31 -10.57 -15.69
N SER A 157 -4.07 -11.65 -15.45
CA SER A 157 -3.91 -12.46 -14.22
C SER A 157 -2.51 -13.05 -14.07
N LYS A 158 -1.78 -13.25 -15.17
CA LYS A 158 -0.41 -13.79 -15.17
C LYS A 158 0.64 -12.75 -14.77
N ASP A 159 0.31 -11.47 -14.94
CA ASP A 159 1.22 -10.36 -14.68
C ASP A 159 1.01 -9.75 -13.29
N ILE A 160 -0.06 -10.15 -12.60
CA ILE A 160 -0.36 -9.71 -11.24
C ILE A 160 0.36 -10.62 -10.24
N PRO A 161 1.21 -10.09 -9.36
CA PRO A 161 1.97 -10.91 -8.43
C PRO A 161 1.08 -11.55 -7.35
N GLU A 162 1.36 -12.80 -7.03
CA GLU A 162 0.88 -13.47 -5.82
C GLU A 162 1.83 -13.13 -4.68
N LEU A 163 1.31 -12.53 -3.61
CA LEU A 163 2.13 -11.97 -2.55
C LEU A 163 1.87 -12.63 -1.21
N ILE A 164 2.94 -13.01 -0.52
CA ILE A 164 2.92 -13.32 0.91
C ILE A 164 3.50 -12.12 1.65
N HIS A 165 2.72 -11.54 2.55
CA HIS A 165 3.14 -10.40 3.37
C HIS A 165 3.03 -10.77 4.85
N ILE A 166 4.14 -10.68 5.56
CA ILE A 166 4.23 -10.86 7.01
C ILE A 166 4.65 -9.54 7.60
N SER A 167 3.93 -9.06 8.61
CA SER A 167 4.28 -7.81 9.26
C SER A 167 4.15 -7.93 10.77
N VAL A 168 5.12 -7.35 11.47
CA VAL A 168 5.15 -7.22 12.93
C VAL A 168 5.17 -5.75 13.28
N PHE A 169 4.17 -5.34 14.03
CA PHE A 169 4.13 -4.03 14.65
C PHE A 169 4.58 -4.13 16.12
N HIS A 170 5.47 -3.25 16.52
CA HIS A 170 5.88 -3.07 17.90
C HIS A 170 6.03 -1.60 18.22
N GLY A 171 5.49 -1.15 19.35
CA GLY A 171 5.69 0.23 19.77
C GLY A 171 4.72 0.74 20.81
N ASN A 172 4.83 2.01 21.07
CA ASN A 172 3.96 2.78 21.98
C ASN A 172 3.51 4.06 21.28
N LYS A 173 2.79 4.94 21.99
CA LYS A 173 2.30 6.22 21.43
C LYS A 173 3.40 7.12 20.86
N ARG A 174 4.63 7.02 21.37
CA ARG A 174 5.75 7.87 20.98
C ARG A 174 6.64 7.22 19.92
N ASN A 175 6.96 5.94 20.09
CA ASN A 175 7.86 5.20 19.19
C ASN A 175 7.14 3.99 18.65
N GLN A 176 7.17 3.83 17.33
CA GLN A 176 6.47 2.77 16.62
C GLN A 176 7.39 2.20 15.55
N PHE A 177 7.46 0.87 15.50
CA PHE A 177 8.25 0.11 14.55
C PHE A 177 7.34 -0.86 13.81
N VAL A 178 7.54 -0.96 12.50
CA VAL A 178 6.93 -2.00 11.68
C VAL A 178 8.03 -2.71 10.91
N TYR A 179 8.07 -4.01 11.04
CA TYR A 179 8.94 -4.89 10.28
C TYR A 179 8.07 -5.69 9.34
N SER A 180 8.34 -5.61 8.06
CA SER A 180 7.57 -6.31 7.04
C SER A 180 8.47 -7.14 6.16
N LEU A 181 7.99 -8.34 5.83
CA LEU A 181 8.56 -9.23 4.83
C LEU A 181 7.53 -9.39 3.73
N VAL A 182 7.90 -9.09 2.51
CA VAL A 182 7.05 -9.25 1.33
C VAL A 182 7.74 -10.22 0.38
N LYS A 183 7.05 -11.29 0.03
CA LYS A 183 7.51 -12.28 -0.93
C LYS A 183 6.51 -12.36 -2.07
N ASP A 184 6.92 -11.92 -3.24
CA ASP A 184 6.32 -12.32 -4.49
C ASP A 184 6.83 -13.73 -4.85
N LEU A 185 5.99 -14.58 -5.40
CA LEU A 185 6.39 -15.94 -5.80
C LEU A 185 7.49 -15.94 -6.87
N LEU A 186 7.55 -14.90 -7.71
CA LEU A 186 8.49 -14.77 -8.82
C LEU A 186 9.78 -14.00 -8.46
N TYR A 187 9.72 -13.08 -7.48
CA TYR A 187 10.80 -12.17 -7.14
C TYR A 187 11.46 -12.49 -5.79
N PRO A 188 12.67 -11.98 -5.52
CA PRO A 188 13.33 -12.17 -4.24
C PRO A 188 12.52 -11.61 -3.07
N LEU A 189 12.83 -12.10 -1.87
CA LEU A 189 12.25 -11.60 -0.63
C LEU A 189 12.63 -10.13 -0.43
N ASP A 190 11.63 -9.29 -0.19
CA ASP A 190 11.81 -7.91 0.22
C ASP A 190 11.54 -7.74 1.71
N TYR A 191 12.35 -6.94 2.38
CA TYR A 191 12.11 -6.53 3.75
C TYR A 191 12.00 -5.01 3.84
N GLN A 192 11.09 -4.57 4.71
CA GLN A 192 10.80 -3.17 4.94
C GLN A 192 10.87 -2.92 6.45
N ILE A 193 11.55 -1.86 6.83
CA ILE A 193 11.63 -1.41 8.21
C ILE A 193 11.09 0.00 8.26
N PHE A 194 10.01 0.18 8.98
CA PHE A 194 9.40 1.48 9.20
C PHE A 194 9.54 1.88 10.67
N TRP A 195 9.92 3.11 10.91
CA TRP A 195 9.97 3.72 12.23
C TRP A 195 9.29 5.08 12.23
N LYS A 196 8.47 5.31 13.24
CA LYS A 196 7.82 6.59 13.52
C LYS A 196 8.14 7.04 14.92
N ASN A 197 8.50 8.31 15.07
CA ASN A 197 8.72 8.95 16.37
C ASN A 197 7.86 10.20 16.47
N THR A 198 7.01 10.28 17.51
CA THR A 198 6.22 11.45 17.85
C THR A 198 7.06 12.38 18.71
N LEU A 199 7.58 13.44 18.12
CA LEU A 199 8.41 14.45 18.79
C LEU A 199 7.58 15.39 19.65
N HIS A 200 6.39 15.73 19.17
CA HIS A 200 5.43 16.62 19.81
C HIS A 200 4.02 16.10 19.57
N PRO A 201 3.01 16.40 20.41
CA PRO A 201 1.63 15.98 20.16
C PRO A 201 1.11 16.29 18.75
N ASN A 202 1.63 17.33 18.11
CA ASN A 202 1.23 17.77 16.78
C ASN A 202 2.23 17.40 15.67
N LEU A 203 3.33 16.69 15.97
CA LEU A 203 4.39 16.40 15.01
C LEU A 203 5.01 15.02 15.24
N ALA A 204 5.08 14.22 14.19
CA ALA A 204 5.90 13.02 14.17
C ALA A 204 6.81 13.00 12.93
N ILE A 205 7.93 12.31 13.06
CA ILE A 205 8.84 11.99 11.96
C ILE A 205 8.78 10.50 11.65
N ASN A 206 8.96 10.18 10.38
CA ASN A 206 8.86 8.82 9.87
C ASN A 206 10.11 8.48 9.06
N PHE A 207 10.58 7.26 9.21
CA PHE A 207 11.64 6.67 8.38
C PHE A 207 11.19 5.31 7.88
N CYS A 208 11.54 4.98 6.64
CA CYS A 208 11.35 3.65 6.10
C CYS A 208 12.54 3.26 5.23
N ILE A 209 12.95 2.00 5.34
CA ILE A 209 13.97 1.38 4.48
C ILE A 209 13.30 0.23 3.77
N ILE A 210 13.51 0.14 2.44
CA ILE A 210 13.03 -0.95 1.59
C ILE A 210 14.24 -1.59 0.93
N SER A 211 14.41 -2.90 1.13
CA SER A 211 15.65 -3.59 0.75
C SER A 211 15.78 -3.83 -0.74
N SER A 212 14.72 -4.30 -1.39
CA SER A 212 14.78 -4.73 -2.81
C SER A 212 15.15 -3.58 -3.73
N SER A 213 14.55 -2.42 -3.50
CA SER A 213 14.75 -1.22 -4.30
C SER A 213 15.84 -0.29 -3.74
N LYS A 214 16.45 -0.65 -2.59
CA LYS A 214 17.43 0.20 -1.87
C LYS A 214 16.91 1.61 -1.67
N GLU A 215 15.66 1.72 -1.20
CA GLU A 215 14.99 2.98 -0.98
C GLU A 215 15.02 3.40 0.48
N LEU A 216 15.15 4.71 0.65
CA LEU A 216 15.04 5.37 1.95
C LEU A 216 13.92 6.41 1.89
N MET A 217 12.92 6.27 2.76
CA MET A 217 11.87 7.25 2.94
C MET A 217 12.10 8.06 4.22
N VAL A 218 11.88 9.36 4.11
CA VAL A 218 11.80 10.27 5.25
C VAL A 218 10.51 11.06 5.12
N GLY A 219 9.78 11.21 6.23
CA GLY A 219 8.51 11.95 6.22
C GLY A 219 8.20 12.64 7.54
N CYS A 220 7.21 13.51 7.48
CA CYS A 220 6.66 14.22 8.62
C CYS A 220 5.14 14.10 8.62
N ASP A 221 4.57 13.83 9.79
CA ASP A 221 3.13 13.85 10.03
C ASP A 221 2.80 15.03 10.93
N PHE A 222 1.84 15.82 10.51
CA PHE A 222 1.29 16.94 11.28
C PHE A 222 -0.09 16.54 11.79
N PHE A 223 -0.39 16.85 13.06
CA PHE A 223 -1.68 16.55 13.66
C PHE A 223 -2.40 17.86 13.98
N ILE A 224 -3.45 18.16 13.23
CA ILE A 224 -4.21 19.41 13.30
C ILE A 224 -5.69 19.09 13.51
N GLY A 225 -6.11 19.02 14.78
CA GLY A 225 -7.46 18.58 15.13
C GLY A 225 -7.72 17.14 14.64
N ASN A 226 -8.73 16.96 13.79
CA ASN A 226 -9.10 15.66 13.22
C ASN A 226 -8.38 15.35 11.90
N ILE A 227 -7.52 16.23 11.42
CA ILE A 227 -6.83 16.09 10.13
C ILE A 227 -5.36 15.83 10.40
N SER A 228 -4.79 14.87 9.66
CA SER A 228 -3.36 14.57 9.75
C SER A 228 -2.73 14.62 8.36
N PRO A 229 -2.24 15.80 7.94
CA PRO A 229 -1.40 15.91 6.74
C PRO A 229 -0.06 15.20 6.95
N GLN A 230 0.38 14.48 5.92
CA GLN A 230 1.66 13.78 5.89
C GLN A 230 2.40 14.18 4.62
N ILE A 231 3.69 14.46 4.75
CA ILE A 231 4.58 14.73 3.62
C ILE A 231 5.74 13.76 3.72
N PHE A 232 6.12 13.14 2.62
CA PHE A 232 7.28 12.27 2.60
C PHE A 232 8.08 12.39 1.30
N ILE A 233 9.35 12.04 1.41
CA ILE A 233 10.29 11.94 0.31
C ILE A 233 10.85 10.51 0.36
N LEU A 234 10.84 9.83 -0.78
CA LEU A 234 11.42 8.52 -0.97
C LEU A 234 12.57 8.64 -1.96
N HIS A 235 13.76 8.27 -1.55
CA HIS A 235 14.94 8.24 -2.41
C HIS A 235 15.17 6.82 -2.90
N HIS A 236 15.19 6.64 -4.21
CA HIS A 236 15.59 5.40 -4.90
C HIS A 236 17.00 5.57 -5.46
N SER A 237 17.89 4.62 -5.21
CA SER A 237 19.32 4.71 -5.57
C SER A 237 19.58 4.96 -7.07
N ASN A 238 18.74 4.44 -7.95
CA ASN A 238 18.94 4.50 -9.41
C ASN A 238 17.94 5.40 -10.14
N LEU A 239 16.75 5.63 -9.58
CA LEU A 239 15.66 6.31 -10.29
C LEU A 239 15.37 7.72 -9.76
N GLY A 240 16.00 8.11 -8.65
CA GLY A 240 15.87 9.45 -8.10
C GLY A 240 14.85 9.57 -6.99
N ILE A 241 14.20 10.73 -6.90
CA ILE A 241 13.39 11.12 -5.75
C ILE A 241 11.90 11.05 -6.09
N THR A 242 11.13 10.43 -5.21
CA THR A 242 9.67 10.39 -5.21
C THR A 242 9.16 11.30 -4.11
N TYR A 243 8.16 12.12 -4.42
CA TYR A 243 7.49 12.99 -3.47
C TYR A 243 6.09 12.46 -3.19
N GLY A 244 5.68 12.49 -1.94
CA GLY A 244 4.35 12.06 -1.55
C GLY A 244 3.69 12.99 -0.55
N PHE A 245 2.39 13.13 -0.70
CA PHE A 245 1.51 13.85 0.19
C PHE A 245 0.29 12.98 0.52
N LYS A 246 -0.11 12.96 1.78
CA LYS A 246 -1.30 12.23 2.24
C LYS A 246 -2.05 13.06 3.26
N ILE A 247 -3.37 13.02 3.22
CA ILE A 247 -4.25 13.59 4.24
C ILE A 247 -5.08 12.47 4.82
N ILE A 248 -5.16 12.41 6.14
CA ILE A 248 -6.02 11.50 6.91
C ILE A 248 -7.07 12.35 7.63
N PHE A 249 -8.34 11.93 7.56
CA PHE A 249 -9.51 12.60 8.14
C PHE A 249 -10.15 11.77 9.24
#